data_95b3cf2d860219ac7437a86c1a680a3e
#
_entry.id   95b3cf2d860219ac7437a86c1a680a3e
#
_cell.length_a   1.000
_cell.length_b   1.000
_cell.length_c   1.000
_cell.angle_alpha   90.00
_cell.angle_beta   90.00
_cell.angle_gamma   90.00
#
_symmetry.space_group_name_H-M   'P 1'
#
loop_
_entity.id
_entity.type
_entity.pdbx_description
1 polymer ?
#
loop_
_entity_poly.entity_id
_entity_poly.type
_entity_poly.pdbx_seq_one_letter_code
_entity_poly.pdbx_strand_id
1 'polypeptide(L)'
;MTMQEMIFRLNDYWAAQGCAILQPYDVEVGAGTKHPSTALRVLGPNPWNVAYVQPSRRPADGRYTRNPQRSQRYYQYQVIMKPSPDNIVDLYMGSLDALGFDTAANDVRLVEDDWEDQAAGAGGVGWEVWMNGAEITQFTFFQQMGGLECNPVCAEITYGPERLCLILDKKSSFWTDLDWNETVTYRQAEFQLEMQHNVYNFEVASTDMLFRLFDMFEEESKRVIDTEVRWDPEQGILTTGPVISSLPVPPLTETGPMALVYPAFDLALKCSHVFNLLDARGAISVTQRATFINRVRGRVRACCLKHMEQFKEEVLVGKAS
;
A
#
# COMPACT_ATOMS: atom_id res chain seq x y z
N MET A 1 5.18 -12.70 -22.30
CA MET A 1 5.09 -12.61 -20.82
C MET A 1 3.65 -12.40 -20.42
N THR A 2 3.09 -13.25 -19.57
CA THR A 2 1.75 -13.10 -19.01
C THR A 2 1.81 -12.37 -17.65
N MET A 3 0.68 -11.84 -17.17
CA MET A 3 0.59 -11.25 -15.82
C MET A 3 1.01 -12.23 -14.73
N GLN A 4 0.56 -13.47 -14.83
CA GLN A 4 0.89 -14.53 -13.87
C GLN A 4 2.38 -14.83 -13.84
N GLU A 5 3.02 -14.96 -14.99
CA GLU A 5 4.47 -15.17 -15.08
C GLU A 5 5.27 -13.99 -14.54
N MET A 6 4.83 -12.76 -14.83
CA MET A 6 5.45 -11.53 -14.31
C MET A 6 5.48 -11.55 -12.79
N ILE A 7 4.32 -11.81 -12.16
CA ILE A 7 4.20 -11.86 -10.71
C ILE A 7 5.05 -12.99 -10.11
N PHE A 8 5.04 -14.18 -10.72
CA PHE A 8 5.83 -15.31 -10.22
C PHE A 8 7.33 -15.04 -10.30
N ARG A 9 7.82 -14.49 -11.42
CA ARG A 9 9.24 -14.16 -11.56
C ARG A 9 9.69 -13.08 -10.58
N LEU A 10 8.86 -12.07 -10.33
CA LEU A 10 9.14 -11.07 -9.28
C LEU A 10 9.17 -11.70 -7.89
N ASN A 11 8.22 -12.61 -7.58
CA ASN A 11 8.21 -13.34 -6.33
C ASN A 11 9.48 -14.16 -6.15
N ASP A 12 9.86 -14.94 -7.14
CA ASP A 12 11.05 -15.80 -7.10
C ASP A 12 12.33 -14.98 -6.95
N TYR A 13 12.44 -13.89 -7.72
CA TYR A 13 13.59 -13.01 -7.65
C TYR A 13 13.74 -12.38 -6.26
N TRP A 14 12.70 -11.72 -5.73
CA TRP A 14 12.79 -11.02 -4.46
C TRP A 14 12.84 -11.98 -3.26
N ALA A 15 12.24 -13.16 -3.36
CA ALA A 15 12.44 -14.21 -2.37
C ALA A 15 13.91 -14.64 -2.27
N ALA A 16 14.59 -14.78 -3.42
CA ALA A 16 16.02 -15.08 -3.48
C ALA A 16 16.90 -13.95 -2.91
N GLN A 17 16.41 -12.70 -2.90
CA GLN A 17 17.07 -11.57 -2.27
C GLN A 17 16.73 -11.44 -0.76
N GLY A 18 16.02 -12.42 -0.19
CA GLY A 18 15.69 -12.46 1.25
C GLY A 18 14.41 -11.72 1.64
N CYS A 19 13.56 -11.34 0.68
CA CYS A 19 12.25 -10.80 0.98
C CYS A 19 11.24 -11.91 1.33
N ALA A 20 10.47 -11.73 2.39
CA ALA A 20 9.27 -12.54 2.62
C ALA A 20 8.18 -12.15 1.61
N ILE A 21 7.62 -13.14 0.90
CA ILE A 21 6.53 -12.89 -0.06
C ILE A 21 5.21 -12.90 0.69
N LEU A 22 4.61 -11.73 0.82
CA LEU A 22 3.33 -11.55 1.51
C LEU A 22 2.15 -11.63 0.52
N GLN A 23 0.95 -11.75 1.08
CA GLN A 23 -0.28 -11.71 0.30
C GLN A 23 -0.80 -10.28 0.16
N PRO A 24 -1.62 -9.99 -0.86
CA PRO A 24 -2.32 -8.71 -0.99
C PRO A 24 -3.12 -8.38 0.25
N TYR A 25 -3.22 -7.09 0.59
CA TYR A 25 -4.10 -6.64 1.65
C TYR A 25 -5.56 -6.65 1.19
N ASP A 26 -6.46 -7.04 2.08
CA ASP A 26 -7.88 -7.26 1.80
C ASP A 26 -8.77 -6.01 2.03
N VAL A 27 -8.15 -4.86 2.26
CA VAL A 27 -8.84 -3.55 2.31
C VAL A 27 -8.42 -2.72 1.10
N GLU A 28 -9.33 -1.90 0.56
CA GLU A 28 -9.05 -1.05 -0.59
C GLU A 28 -7.94 -0.04 -0.28
N VAL A 29 -6.91 -0.06 -1.10
CA VAL A 29 -5.79 0.88 -1.04
C VAL A 29 -5.56 1.55 -2.40
N GLY A 30 -5.13 2.81 -2.38
CA GLY A 30 -4.80 3.56 -3.59
C GLY A 30 -3.37 3.32 -4.10
N ALA A 31 -2.55 2.65 -3.30
CA ALA A 31 -1.18 2.26 -3.64
C ALA A 31 -0.70 1.13 -2.72
N GLY A 32 0.26 0.34 -3.18
CA GLY A 32 0.93 -0.70 -2.38
C GLY A 32 1.58 -0.14 -1.11
N THR A 33 2.07 1.10 -1.14
CA THR A 33 2.59 1.84 0.01
C THR A 33 1.61 1.90 1.20
N LYS A 34 0.30 1.85 0.94
CA LYS A 34 -0.73 1.89 1.99
C LYS A 34 -1.03 0.54 2.63
N HIS A 35 -0.48 -0.54 2.12
CA HIS A 35 -0.52 -1.84 2.81
C HIS A 35 0.14 -1.71 4.20
N PRO A 36 -0.44 -2.23 5.29
CA PRO A 36 0.14 -2.11 6.65
C PRO A 36 1.57 -2.63 6.75
N SER A 37 1.94 -3.65 5.95
CA SER A 37 3.31 -4.17 5.89
C SER A 37 4.31 -3.19 5.29
N THR A 38 3.87 -2.15 4.60
CA THR A 38 4.68 -0.98 4.27
C THR A 38 4.40 0.13 5.26
N ALA A 39 3.20 0.70 5.27
CA ALA A 39 2.88 1.93 5.98
C ALA A 39 3.24 1.94 7.48
N LEU A 40 3.06 0.82 8.17
CA LEU A 40 3.41 0.73 9.59
C LEU A 40 4.83 0.18 9.79
N ARG A 41 5.27 -0.77 8.97
CA ARG A 41 6.54 -1.49 9.17
C ARG A 41 7.79 -0.74 8.68
N VAL A 42 7.63 0.32 7.88
CA VAL A 42 8.74 1.24 7.54
C VAL A 42 9.14 2.08 8.75
N LEU A 43 8.24 2.24 9.73
CA LEU A 43 8.51 2.88 11.00
C LEU A 43 9.21 1.93 12.00
N GLY A 44 9.87 2.52 13.01
CA GLY A 44 10.59 1.77 14.04
C GLY A 44 11.94 1.20 13.57
N PRO A 45 12.71 0.61 14.49
CA PRO A 45 14.10 0.24 14.24
C PRO A 45 14.28 -1.14 13.58
N ASN A 46 13.24 -1.98 13.56
CA ASN A 46 13.37 -3.40 13.20
C ASN A 46 13.59 -3.59 11.70
N PRO A 47 14.53 -4.43 11.27
CA PRO A 47 14.71 -4.80 9.87
C PRO A 47 13.42 -5.42 9.29
N TRP A 48 13.15 -5.11 8.01
CA TRP A 48 11.95 -5.60 7.36
C TRP A 48 12.10 -5.69 5.84
N ASN A 49 12.17 -6.92 5.32
CA ASN A 49 12.30 -7.17 3.89
C ASN A 49 11.11 -7.98 3.40
N VAL A 50 10.28 -7.37 2.55
CA VAL A 50 9.06 -8.00 2.04
C VAL A 50 8.81 -7.61 0.59
N ALA A 51 8.10 -8.50 -0.12
CA ALA A 51 7.57 -8.18 -1.44
C ALA A 51 6.15 -8.77 -1.57
N TYR A 52 5.30 -8.12 -2.36
CA TYR A 52 3.92 -8.56 -2.59
C TYR A 52 3.30 -7.86 -3.79
N VAL A 53 2.35 -8.51 -4.42
CA VAL A 53 1.47 -7.88 -5.40
C VAL A 53 0.29 -7.25 -4.66
N GLN A 54 -0.08 -6.00 -5.02
CA GLN A 54 -1.20 -5.29 -4.40
C GLN A 54 -2.14 -4.73 -5.46
N PRO A 55 -3.38 -5.22 -5.56
CA PRO A 55 -4.42 -4.53 -6.30
C PRO A 55 -4.64 -3.13 -5.71
N SER A 56 -4.46 -2.10 -6.52
CA SER A 56 -4.61 -0.71 -6.11
C SER A 56 -5.80 -0.07 -6.81
N ARG A 57 -6.51 0.81 -6.11
CA ARG A 57 -7.69 1.49 -6.64
C ARG A 57 -7.51 3.00 -6.64
N ARG A 58 -7.61 3.59 -7.83
CA ARG A 58 -7.63 5.04 -8.07
C ARG A 58 -8.87 5.41 -8.87
N PRO A 59 -10.03 5.61 -8.23
CA PRO A 59 -11.30 5.85 -8.90
C PRO A 59 -11.26 6.94 -9.97
N ALA A 60 -10.52 8.03 -9.73
CA ALA A 60 -10.35 9.13 -10.69
C ALA A 60 -9.64 8.74 -11.99
N ASP A 61 -8.94 7.61 -12.03
CA ASP A 61 -8.25 7.09 -13.22
C ASP A 61 -9.14 6.26 -14.15
N GLY A 62 -10.38 5.98 -13.75
CA GLY A 62 -11.35 5.28 -14.58
C GLY A 62 -11.57 5.95 -15.94
N ARG A 63 -11.62 5.14 -16.99
CA ARG A 63 -11.82 5.61 -18.39
C ARG A 63 -12.77 4.71 -19.16
N TYR A 64 -13.63 3.95 -18.47
CA TYR A 64 -14.59 3.01 -19.08
C TYR A 64 -13.91 2.05 -20.08
N THR A 65 -12.70 1.58 -19.73
CA THR A 65 -11.84 0.73 -20.57
C THR A 65 -11.46 1.33 -21.94
N ARG A 66 -11.71 2.62 -22.16
CA ARG A 66 -11.38 3.31 -23.42
C ARG A 66 -9.92 3.69 -23.53
N ASN A 67 -9.20 3.80 -22.40
CA ASN A 67 -7.76 4.00 -22.41
C ASN A 67 -7.05 2.65 -22.42
N PRO A 68 -6.06 2.43 -23.29
CA PRO A 68 -5.39 1.13 -23.43
C PRO A 68 -4.47 0.78 -22.25
N GLN A 69 -4.00 1.79 -21.47
CA GLN A 69 -2.98 1.64 -20.43
C GLN A 69 -3.34 2.30 -19.12
N ARG A 70 -4.61 2.73 -18.93
CA ARG A 70 -5.09 3.34 -17.67
C ARG A 70 -6.40 2.74 -17.24
N SER A 71 -6.48 2.35 -15.98
CA SER A 71 -7.66 1.80 -15.32
C SER A 71 -7.75 2.32 -13.89
N GLN A 72 -8.94 2.30 -13.31
CA GLN A 72 -9.12 2.67 -11.90
C GLN A 72 -8.63 1.59 -10.94
N ARG A 73 -8.54 0.33 -11.39
CA ARG A 73 -7.94 -0.79 -10.66
C ARG A 73 -6.79 -1.35 -11.49
N TYR A 74 -5.64 -1.51 -10.87
CA TYR A 74 -4.41 -2.03 -11.48
C TYR A 74 -3.55 -2.68 -10.40
N TYR A 75 -2.56 -3.44 -10.82
CA TYR A 75 -1.65 -4.10 -9.88
C TYR A 75 -0.38 -3.28 -9.69
N GLN A 76 0.09 -3.25 -8.46
CA GLN A 76 1.44 -2.82 -8.11
C GLN A 76 2.17 -4.02 -7.52
N TYR A 77 3.40 -4.25 -7.93
CA TYR A 77 4.28 -5.16 -7.23
C TYR A 77 5.21 -4.33 -6.35
N GLN A 78 5.07 -4.52 -5.04
CA GLN A 78 5.71 -3.71 -4.00
C GLN A 78 6.87 -4.47 -3.38
N VAL A 79 8.00 -3.79 -3.19
CA VAL A 79 9.15 -4.31 -2.45
C VAL A 79 9.57 -3.31 -1.41
N ILE A 80 9.83 -3.77 -0.19
CA ILE A 80 10.43 -2.99 0.89
C ILE A 80 11.67 -3.70 1.37
N MET A 81 12.79 -2.99 1.42
CA MET A 81 14.03 -3.44 2.06
C MET A 81 14.47 -2.43 3.11
N LYS A 82 14.45 -2.83 4.37
CA LYS A 82 14.75 -2.01 5.53
C LYS A 82 15.77 -2.72 6.45
N PRO A 83 16.93 -2.13 6.72
CA PRO A 83 17.45 -0.92 6.09
C PRO A 83 17.66 -1.09 4.59
N SER A 84 17.68 0.02 3.84
CA SER A 84 18.06 -0.03 2.42
C SER A 84 19.47 -0.59 2.26
N PRO A 85 19.68 -1.66 1.48
CA PRO A 85 21.04 -2.14 1.21
C PRO A 85 21.77 -1.20 0.24
N ASP A 86 23.10 -1.13 0.38
CA ASP A 86 23.94 -0.23 -0.43
C ASP A 86 23.84 -0.53 -1.95
N ASN A 87 23.63 -1.79 -2.31
CA ASN A 87 23.52 -2.25 -3.70
C ASN A 87 22.08 -2.34 -4.22
N ILE A 88 21.13 -1.62 -3.62
CA ILE A 88 19.70 -1.74 -3.94
C ILE A 88 19.40 -1.43 -5.41
N VAL A 89 20.14 -0.51 -6.04
CA VAL A 89 19.99 -0.20 -7.47
C VAL A 89 20.42 -1.39 -8.35
N ASP A 90 21.51 -2.06 -8.00
CA ASP A 90 21.97 -3.27 -8.72
C ASP A 90 20.95 -4.41 -8.56
N LEU A 91 20.37 -4.56 -7.36
CA LEU A 91 19.29 -5.53 -7.13
C LEU A 91 18.06 -5.21 -7.98
N TYR A 92 17.70 -3.94 -8.06
CA TYR A 92 16.59 -3.52 -8.93
C TYR A 92 16.87 -3.82 -10.41
N MET A 93 18.05 -3.43 -10.93
CA MET A 93 18.45 -3.72 -12.32
C MET A 93 18.48 -5.22 -12.60
N GLY A 94 19.03 -5.99 -11.66
CA GLY A 94 19.03 -7.48 -11.76
C GLY A 94 17.62 -8.06 -11.79
N SER A 95 16.63 -7.42 -11.17
CA SER A 95 15.23 -7.85 -11.26
C SER A 95 14.66 -7.68 -12.66
N LEU A 96 15.01 -6.60 -13.36
CA LEU A 96 14.60 -6.38 -14.76
C LEU A 96 15.23 -7.42 -15.69
N ASP A 97 16.50 -7.74 -15.50
CA ASP A 97 17.17 -8.80 -16.25
C ASP A 97 16.52 -10.17 -15.99
N ALA A 98 16.15 -10.48 -14.73
CA ALA A 98 15.45 -11.72 -14.38
C ALA A 98 14.05 -11.81 -15.01
N LEU A 99 13.40 -10.67 -15.26
CA LEU A 99 12.14 -10.62 -16.02
C LEU A 99 12.33 -10.84 -17.52
N GLY A 100 13.57 -10.79 -18.02
CA GLY A 100 13.90 -10.97 -19.43
C GLY A 100 14.09 -9.67 -20.21
N PHE A 101 14.22 -8.54 -19.53
CA PHE A 101 14.63 -7.31 -20.18
C PHE A 101 16.15 -7.34 -20.46
N ASP A 102 16.53 -6.96 -21.64
CA ASP A 102 17.93 -6.64 -21.94
C ASP A 102 18.16 -5.16 -21.57
N THR A 103 18.57 -4.91 -20.33
CA THR A 103 18.74 -3.55 -19.81
C THR A 103 19.86 -2.78 -20.54
N ALA A 104 20.79 -3.49 -21.19
CA ALA A 104 21.83 -2.87 -22.00
C ALA A 104 21.34 -2.44 -23.39
N ALA A 105 20.31 -3.11 -23.92
CA ALA A 105 19.72 -2.80 -25.23
C ALA A 105 18.51 -1.84 -25.16
N ASN A 106 18.01 -1.53 -23.97
CA ASN A 106 16.87 -0.65 -23.74
C ASN A 106 17.33 0.70 -23.14
N ASP A 107 16.64 1.78 -23.48
CA ASP A 107 16.87 3.09 -22.87
C ASP A 107 16.24 3.14 -21.47
N VAL A 108 17.03 2.81 -20.44
CA VAL A 108 16.61 2.86 -19.03
C VAL A 108 17.11 4.17 -18.41
N ARG A 109 16.22 4.97 -17.87
CA ARG A 109 16.51 6.27 -17.24
C ARG A 109 15.99 6.31 -15.82
N LEU A 110 16.82 6.80 -14.91
CA LEU A 110 16.46 7.15 -13.54
C LEU A 110 16.19 8.68 -13.52
N VAL A 111 14.94 9.06 -13.41
CA VAL A 111 14.51 10.46 -13.37
C VAL A 111 14.23 10.84 -11.93
N GLU A 112 14.96 11.82 -11.40
CA GLU A 112 14.78 12.28 -10.00
C GLU A 112 13.31 12.64 -9.72
N ASP A 113 12.80 12.17 -8.59
CA ASP A 113 11.45 12.40 -8.11
C ASP A 113 11.42 12.56 -6.59
N ASP A 114 10.84 13.66 -6.14
CA ASP A 114 10.50 13.91 -4.74
C ASP A 114 9.10 13.37 -4.48
N TRP A 115 9.01 12.05 -4.25
CA TRP A 115 7.74 11.36 -4.10
C TRP A 115 7.01 11.72 -2.80
N GLU A 116 5.72 12.01 -2.90
CA GLU A 116 4.85 12.35 -1.76
C GLU A 116 3.46 11.71 -1.89
N ASP A 117 2.95 11.14 -0.79
CA ASP A 117 1.52 10.86 -0.58
C ASP A 117 0.99 11.73 0.56
N GLN A 118 0.34 12.83 0.19
CA GLN A 118 -0.17 13.82 1.16
C GLN A 118 -1.18 13.23 2.14
N ALA A 119 -2.04 12.31 1.70
CA ALA A 119 -3.07 11.70 2.56
C ALA A 119 -2.46 10.71 3.55
N ALA A 120 -1.38 10.03 3.19
CA ALA A 120 -0.63 9.17 4.10
C ALA A 120 0.36 9.95 4.97
N GLY A 121 0.70 11.20 4.61
CA GLY A 121 1.80 11.93 5.22
C GLY A 121 3.13 11.22 5.00
N ALA A 122 3.28 10.62 3.83
CA ALA A 122 4.42 9.84 3.42
C ALA A 122 5.24 10.58 2.40
N GLY A 123 6.55 10.37 2.39
CA GLY A 123 7.44 10.98 1.41
C GLY A 123 8.85 10.41 1.44
N GLY A 124 9.55 10.64 0.35
CA GLY A 124 10.93 10.23 0.18
C GLY A 124 11.49 10.77 -1.12
N VAL A 125 12.78 10.57 -1.32
CA VAL A 125 13.50 10.95 -2.53
C VAL A 125 13.86 9.70 -3.33
N GLY A 126 13.94 9.81 -4.63
CA GLY A 126 14.30 8.67 -5.47
C GLY A 126 14.15 8.96 -6.94
N TRP A 127 13.58 8.01 -7.67
CA TRP A 127 13.46 8.09 -9.11
C TRP A 127 12.16 7.48 -9.61
N GLU A 128 11.58 8.09 -10.63
CA GLU A 128 10.79 7.38 -11.61
C GLU A 128 11.75 6.63 -12.55
N VAL A 129 11.59 5.33 -12.68
CA VAL A 129 12.36 4.56 -13.65
C VAL A 129 11.58 4.47 -14.94
N TRP A 130 12.18 5.00 -16.00
CA TRP A 130 11.60 5.03 -17.34
C TRP A 130 12.34 4.06 -18.25
N MET A 131 11.60 3.28 -19.03
CA MET A 131 12.15 2.41 -20.07
C MET A 131 11.48 2.70 -21.39
N ASN A 132 12.29 3.05 -22.40
CA ASN A 132 11.83 3.38 -23.75
C ASN A 132 10.72 4.46 -23.78
N GLY A 133 10.78 5.43 -22.86
CA GLY A 133 9.83 6.53 -22.77
C GLY A 133 8.55 6.23 -21.98
N ALA A 134 8.45 5.08 -21.31
CA ALA A 134 7.36 4.76 -20.38
C ALA A 134 7.91 4.56 -18.96
N GLU A 135 7.27 5.16 -17.97
CA GLU A 135 7.52 4.90 -16.55
C GLU A 135 7.11 3.45 -16.23
N ILE A 136 8.04 2.68 -15.66
CA ILE A 136 7.84 1.27 -15.32
C ILE A 136 7.85 1.01 -13.81
N THR A 137 8.51 1.87 -13.04
CA THR A 137 8.73 1.68 -11.62
C THR A 137 8.89 3.03 -10.91
N GLN A 138 8.28 3.14 -9.75
CA GLN A 138 8.60 4.17 -8.76
C GLN A 138 9.59 3.58 -7.77
N PHE A 139 10.74 4.21 -7.62
CA PHE A 139 11.80 3.81 -6.70
C PHE A 139 12.01 4.94 -5.68
N THR A 140 11.82 4.67 -4.38
CA THR A 140 11.83 5.68 -3.35
C THR A 140 12.67 5.26 -2.15
N PHE A 141 13.58 6.11 -1.69
CA PHE A 141 14.15 6.02 -0.36
C PHE A 141 13.18 6.67 0.63
N PHE A 142 12.51 5.85 1.40
CA PHE A 142 11.41 6.25 2.25
C PHE A 142 11.92 6.98 3.49
N GLN A 143 11.58 8.26 3.63
CA GLN A 143 12.05 9.11 4.71
C GLN A 143 10.98 9.41 5.75
N GLN A 144 9.70 9.36 5.35
CA GLN A 144 8.61 9.79 6.21
C GLN A 144 7.35 8.96 5.97
N MET A 145 6.65 8.60 7.07
CA MET A 145 5.32 7.99 7.06
C MET A 145 4.49 8.53 8.22
N GLY A 146 3.25 8.95 7.93
CA GLY A 146 2.37 9.58 8.94
C GLY A 146 2.94 10.89 9.48
N GLY A 147 3.85 11.56 8.76
CA GLY A 147 4.61 12.70 9.23
C GLY A 147 5.63 12.36 10.32
N LEU A 148 6.05 11.09 10.43
CA LEU A 148 7.11 10.61 11.32
C LEU A 148 8.30 10.15 10.47
N GLU A 149 9.51 10.41 10.98
CA GLU A 149 10.76 9.99 10.33
C GLU A 149 10.90 8.47 10.31
N CYS A 150 11.33 7.93 9.17
CA CYS A 150 11.69 6.53 9.00
C CYS A 150 13.18 6.36 9.31
N ASN A 151 13.51 5.65 10.38
CA ASN A 151 14.87 5.36 10.78
C ASN A 151 14.98 3.89 11.26
N PRO A 152 15.77 3.05 10.55
CA PRO A 152 16.55 3.36 9.35
C PRO A 152 15.67 3.64 8.12
N VAL A 153 16.24 4.39 7.15
CA VAL A 153 15.63 4.60 5.83
C VAL A 153 15.52 3.26 5.12
N CYS A 154 14.40 3.03 4.45
CA CYS A 154 14.19 1.86 3.61
C CYS A 154 14.11 2.22 2.13
N ALA A 155 14.38 1.26 1.26
CA ALA A 155 14.05 1.35 -0.14
C ALA A 155 12.66 0.78 -0.37
N GLU A 156 11.83 1.53 -1.10
CA GLU A 156 10.56 1.09 -1.66
C GLU A 156 10.70 1.01 -3.17
N ILE A 157 10.31 -0.13 -3.76
CA ILE A 157 10.30 -0.32 -5.20
C ILE A 157 8.89 -0.76 -5.59
N THR A 158 8.24 0.05 -6.42
CA THR A 158 6.86 -0.17 -6.86
C THR A 158 6.83 -0.36 -8.37
N TYR A 159 6.74 -1.60 -8.82
CA TYR A 159 6.61 -1.92 -10.23
C TYR A 159 5.16 -1.79 -10.71
N GLY A 160 5.00 -1.47 -12.00
CA GLY A 160 3.73 -1.59 -12.73
C GLY A 160 3.70 -2.86 -13.60
N PRO A 161 3.25 -4.02 -13.08
CA PRO A 161 3.33 -5.29 -13.80
C PRO A 161 2.69 -5.28 -15.17
N GLU A 162 1.53 -4.63 -15.33
CA GLU A 162 0.88 -4.49 -16.64
C GLU A 162 1.75 -3.78 -17.66
N ARG A 163 2.37 -2.66 -17.26
CA ARG A 163 3.27 -1.88 -18.13
C ARG A 163 4.50 -2.68 -18.51
N LEU A 164 5.10 -3.37 -17.53
CA LEU A 164 6.25 -4.25 -17.79
C LEU A 164 5.91 -5.33 -18.82
N CYS A 165 4.77 -6.00 -18.69
CA CYS A 165 4.32 -7.00 -19.66
C CYS A 165 4.16 -6.39 -21.07
N LEU A 166 3.53 -5.21 -21.16
CA LEU A 166 3.33 -4.55 -22.47
C LEU A 166 4.65 -4.16 -23.13
N ILE A 167 5.59 -3.60 -22.37
CA ILE A 167 6.88 -3.16 -22.90
C ILE A 167 7.72 -4.36 -23.35
N LEU A 168 7.79 -5.42 -22.55
CA LEU A 168 8.57 -6.61 -22.87
C LEU A 168 8.12 -7.27 -24.16
N ASP A 169 6.81 -7.37 -24.38
CA ASP A 169 6.22 -7.99 -25.54
C ASP A 169 5.92 -7.01 -26.68
N LYS A 170 6.27 -5.72 -26.53
CA LYS A 170 5.97 -4.65 -27.51
C LYS A 170 4.47 -4.55 -27.82
N LYS A 171 3.65 -4.71 -26.81
CA LYS A 171 2.19 -4.60 -26.85
C LYS A 171 1.73 -3.18 -26.47
N SER A 172 0.48 -2.83 -26.78
CA SER A 172 -0.02 -1.48 -26.62
C SER A 172 -1.20 -1.33 -25.65
N SER A 173 -1.90 -2.41 -25.36
CA SER A 173 -3.13 -2.35 -24.56
C SER A 173 -3.27 -3.58 -23.64
N PHE A 174 -3.60 -3.34 -22.36
CA PHE A 174 -3.93 -4.48 -21.49
C PHE A 174 -5.27 -5.12 -21.87
N TRP A 175 -6.18 -4.40 -22.53
CA TRP A 175 -7.52 -4.90 -22.83
C TRP A 175 -7.55 -5.85 -24.03
N THR A 176 -6.63 -5.71 -24.97
CA THR A 176 -6.60 -6.48 -26.21
C THR A 176 -5.38 -7.39 -26.34
N ASP A 177 -4.27 -7.05 -25.70
CA ASP A 177 -2.99 -7.64 -26.01
C ASP A 177 -2.38 -8.41 -24.82
N LEU A 178 -2.87 -8.19 -23.58
CA LEU A 178 -2.31 -8.80 -22.40
C LEU A 178 -3.08 -10.06 -21.99
N ASP A 179 -2.34 -11.13 -21.72
CA ASP A 179 -2.88 -12.36 -21.16
C ASP A 179 -2.61 -12.46 -19.68
N TRP A 180 -3.58 -12.99 -18.93
CA TRP A 180 -3.38 -13.33 -17.52
C TRP A 180 -2.52 -14.59 -17.40
N ASN A 181 -2.86 -15.61 -18.19
CA ASN A 181 -2.08 -16.83 -18.38
C ASN A 181 -2.40 -17.44 -19.78
N GLU A 182 -2.01 -18.69 -20.03
CA GLU A 182 -2.23 -19.36 -21.32
C GLU A 182 -3.72 -19.54 -21.70
N THR A 183 -4.64 -19.51 -20.74
CA THR A 183 -6.06 -19.81 -20.94
C THR A 183 -7.00 -18.65 -20.66
N VAL A 184 -6.55 -17.63 -19.93
CA VAL A 184 -7.34 -16.48 -19.50
C VAL A 184 -6.64 -15.20 -19.95
N THR A 185 -7.35 -14.34 -20.68
CA THR A 185 -6.86 -13.00 -21.02
C THR A 185 -7.03 -12.04 -19.85
N TYR A 186 -6.22 -10.96 -19.80
CA TYR A 186 -6.41 -9.87 -18.85
C TYR A 186 -7.82 -9.25 -18.96
N ARG A 187 -8.33 -9.15 -20.20
CA ARG A 187 -9.71 -8.69 -20.47
C ARG A 187 -10.76 -9.57 -19.80
N GLN A 188 -10.63 -10.88 -19.85
CA GLN A 188 -11.57 -11.79 -19.20
C GLN A 188 -11.56 -11.63 -17.68
N ALA A 189 -10.39 -11.40 -17.10
CA ALA A 189 -10.23 -11.24 -15.66
C ALA A 189 -10.72 -9.88 -15.15
N GLU A 190 -10.43 -8.78 -15.85
CA GLU A 190 -10.52 -7.43 -15.28
C GLU A 190 -11.53 -6.49 -15.97
N PHE A 191 -11.91 -6.74 -17.22
CA PHE A 191 -12.68 -5.77 -18.00
C PHE A 191 -14.06 -5.45 -17.40
N GLN A 192 -14.82 -6.48 -17.02
CA GLN A 192 -16.16 -6.27 -16.45
C GLN A 192 -16.10 -5.59 -15.08
N LEU A 193 -15.12 -5.95 -14.30
CA LEU A 193 -14.88 -5.34 -13.00
C LEU A 193 -14.57 -3.85 -13.18
N GLU A 194 -13.65 -3.50 -14.09
CA GLU A 194 -13.32 -2.11 -14.40
C GLU A 194 -14.52 -1.32 -14.88
N MET A 195 -15.29 -1.84 -15.85
CA MET A 195 -16.48 -1.19 -16.39
C MET A 195 -17.53 -0.90 -15.32
N GLN A 196 -17.88 -1.91 -14.51
CA GLN A 196 -18.92 -1.76 -13.49
C GLN A 196 -18.48 -0.80 -12.38
N HIS A 197 -17.23 -0.83 -11.96
CA HIS A 197 -16.71 0.12 -10.99
C HIS A 197 -16.66 1.55 -11.55
N ASN A 198 -16.34 1.75 -12.83
CA ASN A 198 -16.40 3.07 -13.46
C ASN A 198 -17.81 3.64 -13.43
N VAL A 199 -18.83 2.84 -13.82
CA VAL A 199 -20.23 3.24 -13.74
C VAL A 199 -20.63 3.57 -12.29
N TYR A 200 -20.26 2.73 -11.35
CA TYR A 200 -20.52 3.00 -9.94
C TYR A 200 -19.85 4.29 -9.47
N ASN A 201 -18.54 4.45 -9.72
CA ASN A 201 -17.76 5.58 -9.25
C ASN A 201 -18.24 6.93 -9.82
N PHE A 202 -18.57 6.97 -11.11
CA PHE A 202 -18.87 8.24 -11.79
C PHE A 202 -20.36 8.56 -11.90
N GLU A 203 -21.24 7.56 -11.83
CA GLU A 203 -22.65 7.76 -12.16
C GLU A 203 -23.61 7.36 -11.03
N VAL A 204 -23.37 6.21 -10.37
CA VAL A 204 -24.37 5.58 -9.49
C VAL A 204 -24.13 5.80 -8.01
N ALA A 205 -22.86 5.93 -7.59
CA ALA A 205 -22.51 6.07 -6.17
C ALA A 205 -23.27 7.22 -5.51
N SER A 206 -23.95 6.93 -4.39
CA SER A 206 -24.66 7.93 -3.60
C SER A 206 -23.66 8.81 -2.84
N THR A 207 -23.56 10.08 -3.22
CA THR A 207 -22.66 11.04 -2.55
C THR A 207 -23.04 11.25 -1.10
N ASP A 208 -24.33 11.31 -0.76
CA ASP A 208 -24.80 11.47 0.62
C ASP A 208 -24.40 10.28 1.51
N MET A 209 -24.47 9.06 0.94
CA MET A 209 -24.01 7.87 1.63
C MET A 209 -22.49 7.93 1.84
N LEU A 210 -21.73 8.31 0.81
CA LEU A 210 -20.27 8.38 0.90
C LEU A 210 -19.81 9.41 1.94
N PHE A 211 -20.44 10.60 2.02
CA PHE A 211 -20.12 11.58 3.09
C PHE A 211 -20.36 10.98 4.48
N ARG A 212 -21.50 10.33 4.71
CA ARG A 212 -21.81 9.68 5.99
C ARG A 212 -20.83 8.55 6.32
N LEU A 213 -20.48 7.71 5.34
CA LEU A 213 -19.50 6.63 5.54
C LEU A 213 -18.14 7.20 5.92
N PHE A 214 -17.70 8.28 5.28
CA PHE A 214 -16.44 8.92 5.65
C PHE A 214 -16.43 9.36 7.12
N ASP A 215 -17.48 10.07 7.55
CA ASP A 215 -17.59 10.55 8.92
C ASP A 215 -17.65 9.39 9.92
N MET A 216 -18.42 8.34 9.62
CA MET A 216 -18.53 7.14 10.47
C MET A 216 -17.19 6.39 10.60
N PHE A 217 -16.46 6.18 9.49
CA PHE A 217 -15.17 5.53 9.54
C PHE A 217 -14.12 6.36 10.28
N GLU A 218 -14.13 7.68 10.11
CA GLU A 218 -13.23 8.57 10.84
C GLU A 218 -13.51 8.55 12.35
N GLU A 219 -14.79 8.64 12.76
CA GLU A 219 -15.19 8.59 14.16
C GLU A 219 -14.79 7.25 14.80
N GLU A 220 -15.09 6.15 14.13
CA GLU A 220 -14.73 4.82 14.61
C GLU A 220 -13.21 4.60 14.68
N SER A 221 -12.45 5.10 13.69
CA SER A 221 -10.99 5.07 13.74
C SER A 221 -10.43 5.81 14.96
N LYS A 222 -11.04 6.97 15.32
CA LYS A 222 -10.69 7.70 16.54
C LYS A 222 -10.95 6.88 17.78
N ARG A 223 -12.14 6.33 17.90
CA ARG A 223 -12.56 5.53 19.06
C ARG A 223 -11.67 4.29 19.25
N VAL A 224 -11.38 3.58 18.14
CA VAL A 224 -10.61 2.34 18.17
C VAL A 224 -9.15 2.58 18.55
N ILE A 225 -8.50 3.63 18.01
CA ILE A 225 -7.09 3.90 18.33
C ILE A 225 -6.87 4.33 19.77
N ASP A 226 -7.89 4.92 20.39
CA ASP A 226 -7.87 5.34 21.81
C ASP A 226 -8.29 4.22 22.77
N THR A 227 -8.71 3.06 22.25
CA THR A 227 -9.06 1.89 23.03
C THR A 227 -7.79 1.15 23.46
N GLU A 228 -7.54 1.08 24.76
CA GLU A 228 -6.49 0.23 25.34
C GLU A 228 -7.03 -1.18 25.58
N VAL A 229 -6.26 -2.17 25.15
CA VAL A 229 -6.49 -3.57 25.47
C VAL A 229 -5.42 -4.00 26.47
N ARG A 230 -5.85 -4.55 27.64
CA ARG A 230 -4.93 -5.04 28.67
C ARG A 230 -5.18 -6.53 28.89
N TRP A 231 -4.11 -7.24 29.13
CA TRP A 231 -4.17 -8.63 29.61
C TRP A 231 -4.25 -8.65 31.11
N ASP A 232 -5.25 -9.35 31.66
CA ASP A 232 -5.34 -9.66 33.09
C ASP A 232 -4.78 -11.07 33.32
N PRO A 233 -3.57 -11.20 33.87
CA PRO A 233 -2.94 -12.50 34.08
C PRO A 233 -3.61 -13.33 35.19
N GLU A 234 -4.33 -12.70 36.12
CA GLU A 234 -5.01 -13.41 37.22
C GLU A 234 -6.29 -14.09 36.72
N GLN A 235 -6.99 -13.45 35.81
CA GLN A 235 -8.23 -13.95 35.24
C GLN A 235 -8.05 -14.66 33.90
N GLY A 236 -6.89 -14.48 33.23
CA GLY A 236 -6.61 -15.05 31.92
C GLY A 236 -7.50 -14.47 30.81
N ILE A 237 -7.89 -13.20 30.91
CA ILE A 237 -8.81 -12.53 29.99
C ILE A 237 -8.23 -11.22 29.47
N LEU A 238 -8.72 -10.78 28.29
CA LEU A 238 -8.47 -9.44 27.76
C LEU A 238 -9.54 -8.47 28.30
N THR A 239 -9.10 -7.30 28.73
CA THR A 239 -9.99 -6.19 29.14
C THR A 239 -9.84 -5.03 28.19
N THR A 240 -10.97 -4.45 27.77
CA THR A 240 -11.02 -3.25 26.95
C THR A 240 -11.76 -2.17 27.70
N GLY A 241 -11.06 -1.35 28.49
CA GLY A 241 -11.72 -0.37 29.34
C GLY A 241 -12.83 -1.00 30.20
N PRO A 242 -14.10 -0.53 30.14
CA PRO A 242 -15.18 -1.09 30.93
C PRO A 242 -15.76 -2.41 30.39
N VAL A 243 -15.34 -2.87 29.22
CA VAL A 243 -15.84 -4.12 28.60
C VAL A 243 -14.89 -5.26 28.93
N ILE A 244 -15.37 -6.23 29.68
CA ILE A 244 -14.64 -7.46 30.02
C ILE A 244 -15.01 -8.52 28.99
N SER A 245 -14.02 -9.01 28.24
CA SER A 245 -14.21 -10.19 27.41
C SER A 245 -14.10 -11.42 28.32
N SER A 246 -15.17 -12.22 28.39
CA SER A 246 -15.17 -13.48 29.16
C SER A 246 -14.52 -14.65 28.41
N LEU A 247 -13.94 -14.42 27.23
CA LEU A 247 -13.30 -15.48 26.45
C LEU A 247 -11.87 -15.71 26.96
N PRO A 248 -11.49 -16.97 27.26
CA PRO A 248 -10.12 -17.29 27.57
C PRO A 248 -9.23 -17.04 26.34
N VAL A 249 -8.27 -16.13 26.47
CA VAL A 249 -7.28 -15.85 25.44
C VAL A 249 -5.95 -16.42 25.93
N PRO A 250 -5.16 -17.10 25.08
CA PRO A 250 -3.83 -17.54 25.48
C PRO A 250 -3.00 -16.33 25.92
N PRO A 251 -2.14 -16.49 26.94
CA PRO A 251 -1.33 -15.39 27.42
C PRO A 251 -0.53 -14.77 26.27
N LEU A 252 -0.76 -13.50 26.03
CA LEU A 252 0.15 -12.71 25.22
C LEU A 252 1.47 -12.68 26.00
N THR A 253 2.51 -13.23 25.42
CA THR A 253 3.82 -13.36 26.10
C THR A 253 4.51 -12.00 26.30
N GLU A 254 3.91 -10.91 25.81
CA GLU A 254 4.41 -9.55 25.90
C GLU A 254 3.42 -8.70 26.68
N THR A 255 3.81 -8.38 27.89
CA THR A 255 2.99 -7.75 28.91
C THR A 255 2.98 -6.23 28.79
N GLY A 256 2.14 -5.66 27.97
CA GLY A 256 1.88 -4.23 27.93
C GLY A 256 0.47 -3.94 27.44
N PRO A 257 -0.07 -2.72 27.66
CA PRO A 257 -1.29 -2.32 27.00
C PRO A 257 -1.10 -2.32 25.50
N MET A 258 -1.97 -3.02 24.77
CA MET A 258 -1.95 -3.11 23.32
C MET A 258 -2.92 -2.10 22.73
N ALA A 259 -2.43 -1.21 21.87
CA ALA A 259 -3.30 -0.35 21.06
C ALA A 259 -3.84 -1.10 19.85
N LEU A 260 -5.09 -0.82 19.46
CA LEU A 260 -5.73 -1.43 18.30
C LEU A 260 -5.33 -0.69 16.99
N VAL A 261 -4.03 -0.68 16.69
CA VAL A 261 -3.46 0.07 15.56
C VAL A 261 -3.99 -0.43 14.22
N TYR A 262 -3.96 -1.74 13.96
CA TYR A 262 -4.37 -2.31 12.68
C TYR A 262 -5.85 -2.05 12.36
N PRO A 263 -6.81 -2.33 13.25
CA PRO A 263 -8.22 -2.02 13.00
C PRO A 263 -8.48 -0.52 12.79
N ALA A 264 -7.79 0.35 13.54
CA ALA A 264 -7.91 1.79 13.36
C ALA A 264 -7.32 2.25 12.02
N PHE A 265 -6.24 1.62 11.57
CA PHE A 265 -5.62 1.88 10.28
C PHE A 265 -6.50 1.42 9.11
N ASP A 266 -7.17 0.27 9.22
CA ASP A 266 -8.16 -0.20 8.23
C ASP A 266 -9.27 0.83 8.02
N LEU A 267 -9.76 1.42 9.11
CA LEU A 267 -10.77 2.47 9.06
C LEU A 267 -10.22 3.76 8.41
N ALA A 268 -8.94 4.09 8.65
CA ALA A 268 -8.28 5.20 7.97
C ALA A 268 -8.13 4.94 6.45
N LEU A 269 -7.83 3.70 6.04
CA LEU A 269 -7.79 3.30 4.63
C LEU A 269 -9.19 3.40 3.99
N LYS A 270 -10.24 2.99 4.69
CA LYS A 270 -11.64 3.16 4.24
C LYS A 270 -12.00 4.63 4.07
N CYS A 271 -11.58 5.52 4.99
CA CYS A 271 -11.72 6.97 4.80
C CYS A 271 -11.02 7.43 3.51
N SER A 272 -9.78 6.98 3.28
CA SER A 272 -9.02 7.32 2.06
C SER A 272 -9.73 6.84 0.80
N HIS A 273 -10.27 5.62 0.80
CA HIS A 273 -11.02 5.09 -0.34
C HIS A 273 -12.31 5.88 -0.61
N VAL A 274 -13.10 6.15 0.41
CA VAL A 274 -14.34 6.95 0.29
C VAL A 274 -14.03 8.38 -0.20
N PHE A 275 -12.96 9.00 0.30
CA PHE A 275 -12.48 10.29 -0.22
C PHE A 275 -12.17 10.21 -1.72
N ASN A 276 -11.47 9.17 -2.18
CA ASN A 276 -11.15 8.99 -3.60
C ASN A 276 -12.43 8.81 -4.46
N LEU A 277 -13.48 8.17 -3.93
CA LEU A 277 -14.77 8.07 -4.59
C LEU A 277 -15.48 9.42 -4.70
N LEU A 278 -15.49 10.21 -3.63
CA LEU A 278 -16.08 11.55 -3.61
C LEU A 278 -15.35 12.49 -4.58
N ASP A 279 -14.02 12.42 -4.62
CA ASP A 279 -13.18 13.19 -5.54
C ASP A 279 -13.45 12.81 -7.00
N ALA A 280 -13.44 11.51 -7.31
CA ALA A 280 -13.76 10.99 -8.64
C ALA A 280 -15.19 11.36 -9.09
N ARG A 281 -16.14 11.37 -8.18
CA ARG A 281 -17.53 11.76 -8.42
C ARG A 281 -17.71 13.26 -8.65
N GLY A 282 -16.66 14.08 -8.38
CA GLY A 282 -16.76 15.53 -8.42
C GLY A 282 -17.66 16.12 -7.33
N ALA A 283 -17.87 15.38 -6.24
CA ALA A 283 -18.78 15.77 -5.15
C ALA A 283 -18.14 16.75 -4.17
N ILE A 284 -16.83 16.97 -4.24
CA ILE A 284 -16.07 17.85 -3.36
C ILE A 284 -15.33 18.94 -4.15
N SER A 285 -15.34 20.17 -3.61
CA SER A 285 -14.58 21.28 -4.17
C SER A 285 -13.09 21.15 -3.88
N VAL A 286 -12.26 21.96 -4.56
CA VAL A 286 -10.81 22.01 -4.33
C VAL A 286 -10.48 22.31 -2.87
N THR A 287 -11.20 23.22 -2.23
CA THR A 287 -11.02 23.56 -0.81
C THR A 287 -11.40 22.40 0.12
N GLN A 288 -12.52 21.74 -0.16
CA GLN A 288 -12.94 20.56 0.58
C GLN A 288 -11.95 19.41 0.44
N ARG A 289 -11.37 19.24 -0.76
CA ARG A 289 -10.36 18.20 -1.01
C ARG A 289 -9.19 18.30 -0.03
N ALA A 290 -8.64 19.50 0.18
CA ALA A 290 -7.57 19.72 1.15
C ALA A 290 -8.00 19.34 2.58
N THR A 291 -9.25 19.66 2.95
CA THR A 291 -9.81 19.29 4.26
C THR A 291 -9.88 17.77 4.43
N PHE A 292 -10.40 17.04 3.43
CA PHE A 292 -10.49 15.58 3.48
C PHE A 292 -9.11 14.92 3.54
N ILE A 293 -8.14 15.40 2.76
CA ILE A 293 -6.74 14.93 2.81
C ILE A 293 -6.18 15.09 4.22
N ASN A 294 -6.37 16.23 4.86
CA ASN A 294 -5.89 16.48 6.21
C ASN A 294 -6.58 15.58 7.26
N ARG A 295 -7.88 15.28 7.10
CA ARG A 295 -8.62 14.36 7.97
C ARG A 295 -8.04 12.93 7.86
N VAL A 296 -7.83 12.43 6.63
CA VAL A 296 -7.20 11.11 6.41
C VAL A 296 -5.79 11.08 6.99
N ARG A 297 -4.96 12.10 6.67
CA ARG A 297 -3.60 12.24 7.21
C ARG A 297 -3.60 12.20 8.75
N GLY A 298 -4.55 12.87 9.39
CA GLY A 298 -4.69 12.87 10.84
C GLY A 298 -4.95 11.47 11.42
N ARG A 299 -5.73 10.64 10.73
CA ARG A 299 -5.99 9.24 11.16
C ARG A 299 -4.75 8.36 10.96
N VAL A 300 -4.12 8.43 9.78
CA VAL A 300 -2.87 7.71 9.50
C VAL A 300 -1.80 8.08 10.53
N ARG A 301 -1.60 9.38 10.80
CA ARG A 301 -0.63 9.86 11.79
C ARG A 301 -0.91 9.30 13.20
N ALA A 302 -2.17 9.29 13.63
CA ALA A 302 -2.54 8.75 14.94
C ALA A 302 -2.18 7.26 15.05
N CYS A 303 -2.45 6.47 14.01
CA CYS A 303 -2.07 5.06 13.95
C CYS A 303 -0.54 4.89 13.96
N CYS A 304 0.20 5.69 13.19
CA CYS A 304 1.67 5.66 13.17
C CYS A 304 2.28 6.02 14.52
N LEU A 305 1.76 7.03 15.22
CA LEU A 305 2.21 7.40 16.56
C LEU A 305 2.00 6.27 17.56
N LYS A 306 0.82 5.66 17.56
CA LYS A 306 0.50 4.52 18.43
C LYS A 306 1.33 3.28 18.09
N HIS A 307 1.60 3.04 16.82
CA HIS A 307 2.51 1.97 16.41
C HIS A 307 3.92 2.19 16.95
N MET A 308 4.42 3.43 16.90
CA MET A 308 5.76 3.77 17.42
C MET A 308 5.87 3.72 18.95
N GLU A 309 4.77 3.93 19.69
CA GLU A 309 4.76 3.80 21.15
C GLU A 309 5.14 2.37 21.59
N GLN A 310 4.76 1.34 20.84
CA GLN A 310 5.08 -0.05 21.12
C GLN A 310 6.59 -0.31 21.17
N PHE A 311 7.38 0.38 20.33
CA PHE A 311 8.84 0.23 20.31
C PHE A 311 9.56 0.96 21.46
N LYS A 312 8.92 1.96 22.10
CA LYS A 312 9.51 2.66 23.24
C LYS A 312 9.57 1.77 24.48
N GLU A 313 8.62 0.87 24.65
CA GLU A 313 8.56 -0.08 25.75
C GLU A 313 9.59 -1.20 25.58
N GLU A 314 9.83 -1.70 24.38
CA GLU A 314 10.87 -2.72 24.10
C GLU A 314 12.28 -2.22 24.46
N VAL A 315 12.58 -0.94 24.18
CA VAL A 315 13.89 -0.32 24.50
C VAL A 315 14.10 -0.17 26.01
N LEU A 316 13.04 -0.01 26.78
CA LEU A 316 13.12 0.11 28.24
C LEU A 316 13.30 -1.26 28.91
N VAL A 317 12.69 -2.31 28.38
CA VAL A 317 12.82 -3.68 28.90
C VAL A 317 14.19 -4.29 28.55
N GLY A 318 14.70 -4.04 27.34
CA GLY A 318 16.01 -4.51 26.89
C GLY A 318 17.22 -3.86 27.58
N LYS A 319 17.04 -2.80 28.37
CA LYS A 319 18.09 -2.17 29.20
C LYS A 319 18.08 -2.68 30.65
N ALA A 320 17.13 -3.53 31.01
CA ALA A 320 17.02 -4.11 32.36
C ALA A 320 17.46 -5.58 32.45
N SER A 321 18.03 -6.17 31.36
CA SER A 321 18.56 -7.54 31.32
C SER A 321 20.08 -7.55 31.17
#